data_e82c60210f8c878aad3ddb4619a50d11
#
_entry.id   e82c60210f8c878aad3ddb4619a50d11
#
_cell.length_a   1.000
_cell.length_b   1.000
_cell.length_c   1.000
_cell.angle_alpha   90.00
_cell.angle_beta   90.00
_cell.angle_gamma   90.00
#
_symmetry.space_group_name_H-M   'P 1'
#
loop_
_entity.id
_entity.type
_entity.pdbx_description
1 polymer ?
#
loop_
_entity_poly.entity_id
_entity_poly.type
_entity_poly.pdbx_seq_one_letter_code
_entity_poly.pdbx_strand_id
1 'polypeptide(L)'
;VFDEARYFVPGNRALIIDIDDVRVCVAICEDLWREGGPTQWARDAQADLVAVLNASPYERMKDDVRLELCVQRARDSHAAVAYANMFGGQDELVFDGDSLVVDHEGRLLERACQFGPDLLIVDLDVPARDRSAAPNGLPDDDSQILSLRSRSAGSPPGPSRPGVIVPRLDDHEEVYAALRMGLADYVDKNGFASVLLGLSGGIDSAFVAALAVDALGPDRVFGVSMPSRYSSDHSVQDAHEIAERTGLSIRDVPIAPMFDAFQGSLHFTGLAEENLQARIRGMILMGISNAQGHLVLATGNKSELSVGYSTIYGDAVGGFAPIKDVPKTLVWELSRWRNEQATHRGEIEPIPPRSITKEPSAELRPDQRDADSLPDYQILDELLEDYVDDDTGAKDLVSSGFDPALVERVLAMTDGAEYKRRQYPPGTKIGSRAFGRDRRLPITNRWREKTSG
;
A
#
# COMPACT_ATOMS: atom_id res chain seq x y z
N VAL A 1 6.25 1.79 10.84
CA VAL A 1 7.20 1.60 11.93
C VAL A 1 6.45 1.16 13.17
N PHE A 2 6.79 -0.02 13.66
CA PHE A 2 6.18 -0.58 14.85
C PHE A 2 7.01 -0.18 16.06
N ASP A 3 6.39 0.40 17.09
CA ASP A 3 7.01 0.67 18.38
C ASP A 3 6.50 -0.37 19.38
N GLU A 4 6.95 -1.59 19.23
CA GLU A 4 6.50 -2.76 19.99
C GLU A 4 6.79 -2.63 21.49
N ALA A 5 7.84 -1.89 21.84
CA ALA A 5 8.19 -1.63 23.25
C ALA A 5 7.09 -0.89 24.05
N ARG A 6 6.11 -0.26 23.37
CA ARG A 6 4.95 0.33 24.02
C ARG A 6 3.95 -0.69 24.55
N TYR A 7 3.91 -1.87 23.94
CA TYR A 7 2.86 -2.87 24.18
C TYR A 7 3.42 -4.18 24.73
N PHE A 8 4.68 -4.49 24.42
CA PHE A 8 5.31 -5.74 24.77
C PHE A 8 6.60 -5.53 25.56
N VAL A 9 6.85 -6.43 26.49
CA VAL A 9 8.15 -6.52 27.17
C VAL A 9 9.04 -7.44 26.35
N PRO A 10 10.27 -7.02 25.96
CA PRO A 10 11.19 -7.87 25.24
C PRO A 10 11.47 -9.15 26.02
N GLY A 11 11.36 -10.29 25.35
CA GLY A 11 11.79 -11.56 25.89
C GLY A 11 13.33 -11.68 25.91
N ASN A 12 13.85 -12.42 26.88
CA ASN A 12 15.27 -12.73 26.99
C ASN A 12 15.56 -14.23 26.93
N ARG A 13 14.58 -15.02 26.48
CA ARG A 13 14.64 -16.47 26.42
C ARG A 13 14.58 -16.98 25.01
N ALA A 14 15.46 -17.91 24.64
CA ALA A 14 15.38 -18.60 23.37
C ALA A 14 14.27 -19.66 23.40
N LEU A 15 13.46 -19.72 22.35
CA LEU A 15 12.56 -20.84 22.13
C LEU A 15 13.24 -21.82 21.16
N ILE A 16 13.73 -22.92 21.70
CA ILE A 16 14.37 -24.00 20.96
C ILE A 16 13.50 -25.26 21.07
N ILE A 17 13.25 -25.92 19.95
CA ILE A 17 12.39 -27.09 19.87
C ILE A 17 13.18 -28.20 19.17
N ASP A 18 13.39 -29.31 19.85
CA ASP A 18 13.93 -30.54 19.23
C ASP A 18 12.75 -31.41 18.75
N ILE A 19 12.65 -31.57 17.43
CA ILE A 19 11.65 -32.42 16.78
C ILE A 19 12.41 -33.64 16.24
N ASP A 20 12.33 -34.75 16.94
CA ASP A 20 13.16 -35.92 16.70
C ASP A 20 14.67 -35.53 16.69
N ASP A 21 15.34 -35.60 15.54
CA ASP A 21 16.75 -35.26 15.39
C ASP A 21 17.00 -33.85 14.83
N VAL A 22 15.94 -33.06 14.60
CA VAL A 22 16.01 -31.69 14.04
C VAL A 22 15.80 -30.66 15.14
N ARG A 23 16.71 -29.70 15.27
CA ARG A 23 16.60 -28.57 16.21
C ARG A 23 16.12 -27.30 15.51
N VAL A 24 15.01 -26.78 15.99
CA VAL A 24 14.36 -25.56 15.44
C VAL A 24 14.45 -24.44 16.46
N CYS A 25 14.99 -23.29 16.04
CA CYS A 25 14.88 -22.04 16.78
C CYS A 25 13.73 -21.22 16.21
N VAL A 26 12.88 -20.66 17.08
CA VAL A 26 11.74 -19.81 16.64
C VAL A 26 12.08 -18.34 16.82
N ALA A 27 11.82 -17.55 15.78
CA ALA A 27 11.96 -16.11 15.78
C ALA A 27 10.64 -15.45 15.31
N ILE A 28 10.40 -14.20 15.71
CA ILE A 28 9.20 -13.46 15.36
C ILE A 28 9.58 -12.13 14.69
N CYS A 29 9.24 -12.00 13.43
CA CYS A 29 9.28 -10.77 12.65
C CYS A 29 10.57 -9.93 12.85
N GLU A 30 10.52 -8.86 13.64
CA GLU A 30 11.60 -7.91 13.90
C GLU A 30 12.86 -8.58 14.50
N ASP A 31 12.72 -9.74 15.16
CA ASP A 31 13.86 -10.50 15.70
C ASP A 31 14.88 -10.84 14.61
N LEU A 32 14.43 -11.03 13.36
CA LEU A 32 15.33 -11.34 12.25
C LEU A 32 16.10 -10.10 11.76
N TRP A 33 15.54 -8.91 11.90
CA TRP A 33 16.14 -7.65 11.42
C TRP A 33 17.28 -7.16 12.32
N ARG A 34 17.28 -7.56 13.59
CA ARG A 34 18.29 -7.14 14.56
C ARG A 34 19.48 -8.11 14.60
N GLU A 35 20.66 -7.56 14.85
CA GLU A 35 21.82 -8.38 15.16
C GLU A 35 21.71 -9.00 16.56
N GLY A 36 22.20 -10.23 16.72
CA GLY A 36 22.06 -10.95 17.98
C GLY A 36 20.71 -11.65 18.16
N GLY A 37 20.20 -11.72 19.37
CA GLY A 37 18.89 -12.30 19.70
C GLY A 37 18.68 -13.72 19.17
N PRO A 38 17.49 -14.05 18.62
CA PRO A 38 17.16 -15.39 18.15
C PRO A 38 18.13 -15.97 17.12
N THR A 39 18.72 -15.17 16.23
CA THR A 39 19.73 -15.64 15.26
C THR A 39 21.01 -16.10 15.95
N GLN A 40 21.47 -15.33 16.94
CA GLN A 40 22.62 -15.70 17.76
C GLN A 40 22.32 -16.95 18.60
N TRP A 41 21.13 -17.02 19.19
CA TRP A 41 20.72 -18.19 19.98
C TRP A 41 20.60 -19.45 19.10
N ALA A 42 20.12 -19.33 17.87
CA ALA A 42 20.08 -20.41 16.91
C ALA A 42 21.49 -20.99 16.65
N ARG A 43 22.48 -20.12 16.45
CA ARG A 43 23.88 -20.52 16.29
C ARG A 43 24.44 -21.20 17.56
N ASP A 44 24.25 -20.59 18.72
CA ASP A 44 24.79 -21.09 20.00
C ASP A 44 24.12 -22.41 20.41
N ALA A 45 22.83 -22.58 20.07
CA ALA A 45 22.09 -23.82 20.24
C ALA A 45 22.39 -24.88 19.15
N GLN A 46 23.18 -24.54 18.13
CA GLN A 46 23.40 -25.41 16.96
C GLN A 46 22.07 -25.83 16.31
N ALA A 47 21.17 -24.87 16.09
CA ALA A 47 19.91 -25.12 15.41
C ALA A 47 20.13 -25.51 13.94
N ASP A 48 19.25 -26.34 13.41
CA ASP A 48 19.24 -26.74 12.00
C ASP A 48 18.37 -25.83 11.17
N LEU A 49 17.34 -25.26 11.81
CA LEU A 49 16.35 -24.40 11.19
C LEU A 49 16.02 -23.22 12.10
N VAL A 50 15.94 -22.03 11.55
CA VAL A 50 15.27 -20.88 12.15
C VAL A 50 13.90 -20.73 11.49
N ALA A 51 12.85 -20.97 12.26
CA ALA A 51 11.48 -20.78 11.83
C ALA A 51 11.03 -19.37 12.21
N VAL A 52 10.74 -18.54 11.22
CA VAL A 52 10.42 -17.12 11.40
C VAL A 52 8.97 -16.85 11.06
N LEU A 53 8.20 -16.39 12.05
CA LEU A 53 6.80 -16.05 11.93
C LEU A 53 6.67 -14.54 11.68
N ASN A 54 6.15 -14.13 10.52
CA ASN A 54 6.16 -12.74 10.12
C ASN A 54 4.77 -12.20 9.76
N ALA A 55 4.59 -10.93 10.08
CA ALA A 55 3.61 -10.02 9.50
C ALA A 55 4.37 -8.76 9.00
N SER A 56 5.33 -8.99 8.10
CA SER A 56 6.11 -7.91 7.48
C SER A 56 5.27 -7.26 6.39
N PRO A 57 4.88 -5.95 6.53
CA PRO A 57 4.02 -5.33 5.55
C PRO A 57 4.74 -5.12 4.22
N TYR A 58 3.93 -5.16 3.17
CA TYR A 58 4.36 -4.79 1.83
C TYR A 58 4.86 -3.35 1.79
N GLU A 59 5.91 -3.15 1.05
CA GLU A 59 6.46 -1.87 0.67
C GLU A 59 7.16 -2.08 -0.67
N ARG A 60 6.91 -1.22 -1.63
CA ARG A 60 7.51 -1.29 -2.97
C ARG A 60 9.03 -1.45 -2.87
N MET A 61 9.63 -2.40 -3.58
CA MET A 61 11.07 -2.73 -3.58
C MET A 61 11.62 -3.38 -2.30
N LYS A 62 10.79 -3.78 -1.34
CA LYS A 62 11.26 -4.35 -0.06
C LYS A 62 11.56 -5.83 -0.08
N ASP A 63 11.02 -6.56 -1.01
CA ASP A 63 11.15 -8.02 -1.12
C ASP A 63 12.61 -8.49 -1.37
N ASP A 64 13.41 -7.75 -2.14
CA ASP A 64 14.85 -8.03 -2.28
C ASP A 64 15.57 -7.94 -0.94
N VAL A 65 15.23 -6.93 -0.13
CA VAL A 65 15.80 -6.74 1.21
C VAL A 65 15.46 -7.91 2.15
N ARG A 66 14.24 -8.48 2.03
CA ARG A 66 13.85 -9.67 2.82
C ARG A 66 14.65 -10.91 2.45
N LEU A 67 14.85 -11.16 1.16
CA LEU A 67 15.66 -12.28 0.69
C LEU A 67 17.11 -12.14 1.16
N GLU A 68 17.71 -10.97 0.96
CA GLU A 68 19.08 -10.69 1.41
C GLU A 68 19.23 -10.90 2.93
N LEU A 69 18.27 -10.42 3.72
CA LEU A 69 18.25 -10.63 5.16
C LEU A 69 18.21 -12.13 5.52
N CYS A 70 17.31 -12.90 4.91
CA CYS A 70 17.22 -14.35 5.17
C CYS A 70 18.52 -15.07 4.81
N VAL A 71 19.14 -14.73 3.68
CA VAL A 71 20.41 -15.26 3.24
C VAL A 71 21.52 -14.95 4.26
N GLN A 72 21.60 -13.72 4.72
CA GLN A 72 22.58 -13.31 5.73
C GLN A 72 22.35 -14.07 7.05
N ARG A 73 21.12 -14.13 7.55
CA ARG A 73 20.79 -14.79 8.81
C ARG A 73 21.02 -16.31 8.77
N ALA A 74 20.75 -16.94 7.62
CA ALA A 74 21.06 -18.35 7.43
C ALA A 74 22.57 -18.62 7.57
N ARG A 75 23.40 -17.79 6.95
CA ARG A 75 24.87 -17.89 7.07
C ARG A 75 25.36 -17.57 8.47
N ASP A 76 24.85 -16.54 9.12
CA ASP A 76 25.24 -16.11 10.48
C ASP A 76 24.92 -17.19 11.52
N SER A 77 23.76 -17.83 11.40
CA SER A 77 23.31 -18.89 12.31
C SER A 77 23.81 -20.26 11.95
N HIS A 78 24.37 -20.48 10.75
CA HIS A 78 24.66 -21.79 10.15
C HIS A 78 23.45 -22.73 10.11
N ALA A 79 22.25 -22.17 10.01
CA ALA A 79 20.97 -22.89 9.97
C ALA A 79 20.16 -22.48 8.75
N ALA A 80 19.31 -23.37 8.24
CA ALA A 80 18.31 -22.99 7.25
C ALA A 80 17.35 -21.94 7.86
N VAL A 81 16.77 -21.08 7.03
CA VAL A 81 15.73 -20.13 7.45
C VAL A 81 14.45 -20.39 6.67
N ALA A 82 13.37 -20.67 7.40
CA ALA A 82 12.01 -20.73 6.86
C ALA A 82 11.27 -19.44 7.28
N TYR A 83 11.11 -18.53 6.33
CA TYR A 83 10.46 -17.26 6.52
C TYR A 83 9.01 -17.35 6.08
N ALA A 84 8.10 -17.51 7.03
CA ALA A 84 6.66 -17.55 6.78
C ALA A 84 6.06 -16.17 6.99
N ASN A 85 5.57 -15.54 5.93
CA ASN A 85 4.98 -14.21 5.99
C ASN A 85 3.47 -14.25 5.77
N MET A 86 2.76 -13.38 6.46
CA MET A 86 1.34 -13.14 6.31
C MET A 86 1.01 -12.61 4.90
N PHE A 87 -0.17 -12.93 4.36
CA PHE A 87 -0.75 -12.24 3.22
C PHE A 87 -2.14 -11.68 3.57
N GLY A 88 -2.54 -10.61 2.88
CA GLY A 88 -3.84 -9.96 3.07
C GLY A 88 -3.73 -8.51 3.49
N GLY A 89 -4.86 -7.78 3.45
CA GLY A 89 -4.97 -6.39 3.91
C GLY A 89 -5.41 -6.28 5.37
N GLN A 90 -4.87 -5.31 6.08
CA GLN A 90 -5.24 -4.97 7.45
C GLN A 90 -5.15 -3.45 7.63
N ASP A 91 -6.30 -2.76 7.75
CA ASP A 91 -6.40 -1.30 7.77
C ASP A 91 -5.72 -0.65 6.54
N GLU A 92 -4.66 0.11 6.73
CA GLU A 92 -3.87 0.72 5.65
C GLU A 92 -2.73 -0.17 5.15
N LEU A 93 -2.44 -1.29 5.82
CA LEU A 93 -1.35 -2.19 5.46
C LEU A 93 -1.82 -3.34 4.59
N VAL A 94 -0.93 -3.73 3.69
CA VAL A 94 -1.04 -4.96 2.93
C VAL A 94 0.16 -5.83 3.23
N PHE A 95 -0.06 -7.13 3.31
CA PHE A 95 0.97 -8.15 3.48
C PHE A 95 0.97 -9.01 2.22
N ASP A 96 2.10 -9.09 1.58
CA ASP A 96 2.26 -9.69 0.26
C ASP A 96 2.50 -11.20 0.27
N GLY A 97 2.69 -11.80 1.47
CA GLY A 97 3.12 -13.17 1.55
C GLY A 97 4.59 -13.28 1.21
N ASP A 98 4.92 -13.75 0.01
CA ASP A 98 6.32 -13.91 -0.45
C ASP A 98 7.16 -14.70 0.55
N SER A 99 6.57 -15.75 1.15
CA SER A 99 7.27 -16.65 2.07
C SER A 99 8.38 -17.39 1.35
N LEU A 100 9.49 -17.65 2.04
CA LEU A 100 10.66 -18.28 1.40
C LEU A 100 11.40 -19.22 2.35
N VAL A 101 12.16 -20.12 1.75
CA VAL A 101 13.07 -21.01 2.46
C VAL A 101 14.47 -20.91 1.85
N VAL A 102 15.46 -20.62 2.70
CA VAL A 102 16.88 -20.65 2.32
C VAL A 102 17.62 -21.71 3.14
N ASP A 103 18.62 -22.35 2.54
CA ASP A 103 19.46 -23.31 3.25
C ASP A 103 20.52 -22.60 4.12
N HIS A 104 21.28 -23.39 4.89
CA HIS A 104 22.33 -22.91 5.78
C HIS A 104 23.52 -22.22 5.06
N GLU A 105 23.64 -22.39 3.73
CA GLU A 105 24.63 -21.70 2.89
C GLU A 105 24.05 -20.40 2.28
N GLY A 106 22.74 -20.15 2.49
CA GLY A 106 22.01 -18.99 1.98
C GLY A 106 21.54 -19.16 0.54
N ARG A 107 21.36 -20.40 0.05
CA ARG A 107 20.72 -20.65 -1.24
C ARG A 107 19.21 -20.64 -1.08
N LEU A 108 18.51 -19.90 -1.95
CA LEU A 108 17.05 -19.94 -2.01
C LEU A 108 16.60 -21.31 -2.52
N LEU A 109 15.82 -22.02 -1.73
CA LEU A 109 15.29 -23.34 -2.06
C LEU A 109 13.85 -23.29 -2.53
N GLU A 110 13.03 -22.42 -1.94
CA GLU A 110 11.61 -22.31 -2.25
C GLU A 110 11.12 -20.88 -2.03
N ARG A 111 10.14 -20.47 -2.82
CA ARG A 111 9.49 -19.16 -2.73
C ARG A 111 8.02 -19.27 -3.05
N ALA A 112 7.16 -18.72 -2.20
CA ALA A 112 5.72 -18.63 -2.39
C ALA A 112 5.33 -17.59 -3.43
N CYS A 113 4.08 -17.65 -3.88
CA CYS A 113 3.48 -16.57 -4.64
C CYS A 113 3.30 -15.31 -3.79
N GLN A 114 3.31 -14.15 -4.44
CA GLN A 114 2.93 -12.88 -3.84
C GLN A 114 1.40 -12.71 -3.87
N PHE A 115 0.84 -12.03 -2.87
CA PHE A 115 -0.58 -11.64 -2.75
C PHE A 115 -1.58 -12.80 -2.83
N GLY A 116 -1.18 -13.98 -2.39
CA GLY A 116 -2.05 -15.16 -2.35
C GLY A 116 -1.65 -16.16 -1.26
N PRO A 117 -2.56 -17.10 -0.92
CA PRO A 117 -2.23 -18.18 -0.02
C PRO A 117 -1.32 -19.21 -0.71
N ASP A 118 -0.33 -19.69 0.00
CA ASP A 118 0.55 -20.76 -0.50
C ASP A 118 0.95 -21.72 0.62
N LEU A 119 1.35 -22.93 0.24
CA LEU A 119 1.88 -23.95 1.14
C LEU A 119 3.22 -24.46 0.60
N LEU A 120 4.30 -23.95 1.16
CA LEU A 120 5.66 -24.36 0.82
C LEU A 120 5.97 -25.74 1.40
N ILE A 121 6.48 -26.66 0.58
CA ILE A 121 6.91 -27.99 0.98
C ILE A 121 8.21 -28.34 0.28
N VAL A 122 9.31 -28.28 1.01
CA VAL A 122 10.65 -28.58 0.50
C VAL A 122 11.44 -29.44 1.51
N ASP A 123 12.26 -30.34 1.00
CA ASP A 123 13.18 -31.11 1.82
C ASP A 123 14.46 -30.31 2.06
N LEU A 124 14.90 -30.24 3.31
CA LEU A 124 16.12 -29.59 3.73
C LEU A 124 17.23 -30.60 4.00
N ASP A 125 18.40 -30.38 3.43
CA ASP A 125 19.61 -31.08 3.82
C ASP A 125 20.14 -30.49 5.14
N VAL A 126 20.02 -31.26 6.23
CA VAL A 126 20.45 -30.85 7.56
C VAL A 126 21.85 -31.41 7.82
N PRO A 127 22.88 -30.57 8.06
CA PRO A 127 24.20 -31.04 8.38
C PRO A 127 24.21 -31.87 9.69
N ALA A 128 24.91 -33.02 9.68
CA ALA A 128 25.10 -33.80 10.92
C ALA A 128 25.85 -32.94 11.96
N ARG A 129 25.31 -32.87 13.17
CA ARG A 129 25.88 -32.07 14.27
C ARG A 129 26.09 -32.91 15.50
N ASP A 130 27.24 -32.74 16.18
CA ASP A 130 27.48 -33.33 17.49
C ASP A 130 26.80 -32.47 18.56
N ARG A 131 25.72 -32.98 19.12
CA ARG A 131 24.95 -32.37 20.20
C ARG A 131 25.16 -33.03 21.56
N SER A 132 26.28 -33.73 21.73
CA SER A 132 26.62 -34.39 23.00
C SER A 132 26.87 -33.37 24.13
N ALA A 133 27.25 -32.14 23.82
CA ALA A 133 27.41 -31.07 24.79
C ALA A 133 26.13 -30.21 24.90
N ALA A 134 25.82 -29.75 26.11
CA ALA A 134 24.75 -28.80 26.31
C ALA A 134 25.06 -27.49 25.54
N PRO A 135 24.05 -26.80 24.95
CA PRO A 135 24.26 -25.54 24.29
C PRO A 135 24.88 -24.52 25.24
N ASN A 136 25.98 -23.89 24.84
CA ASN A 136 26.62 -22.79 25.57
C ASN A 136 26.14 -21.45 24.98
N GLY A 137 25.94 -20.43 25.83
CA GLY A 137 25.65 -19.07 25.36
C GLY A 137 24.16 -18.73 25.23
N LEU A 138 23.24 -19.60 25.64
CA LEU A 138 21.83 -19.24 25.72
C LEU A 138 21.58 -18.23 26.85
N PRO A 139 20.67 -17.25 26.69
CA PRO A 139 20.63 -16.03 27.48
C PRO A 139 20.15 -16.16 28.94
N ASP A 140 19.72 -17.33 29.40
CA ASP A 140 19.32 -17.53 30.80
C ASP A 140 19.31 -19.02 31.19
N ASP A 141 19.50 -19.31 32.47
CA ASP A 141 19.36 -20.68 33.04
C ASP A 141 17.96 -21.29 32.81
N ASP A 142 16.98 -20.45 32.50
CA ASP A 142 15.59 -20.82 32.21
C ASP A 142 15.28 -21.04 30.71
N SER A 143 16.26 -20.92 29.80
CA SER A 143 16.06 -21.25 28.37
C SER A 143 15.75 -22.74 28.26
N GLN A 144 14.51 -23.06 27.89
CA GLN A 144 14.07 -24.48 27.83
C GLN A 144 14.16 -24.99 26.41
N ILE A 145 14.80 -26.11 26.24
CA ILE A 145 14.70 -26.91 25.01
C ILE A 145 13.48 -27.82 25.15
N LEU A 146 12.46 -27.54 24.35
CA LEU A 146 11.27 -28.38 24.28
C LEU A 146 11.55 -29.58 23.36
N SER A 147 11.45 -30.78 23.86
CA SER A 147 11.61 -31.98 23.04
C SER A 147 10.25 -32.55 22.63
N LEU A 148 10.01 -32.59 21.34
CA LEU A 148 8.83 -33.18 20.71
C LEU A 148 9.25 -34.44 19.95
N ARG A 149 8.54 -35.55 20.19
CA ARG A 149 8.70 -36.75 19.39
C ARG A 149 7.56 -36.90 18.40
N SER A 150 7.91 -37.08 17.13
CA SER A 150 6.94 -37.42 16.11
C SER A 150 6.23 -38.75 16.46
N ARG A 151 4.91 -38.79 16.29
CA ARG A 151 4.12 -40.01 16.42
C ARG A 151 4.12 -40.86 15.15
N SER A 152 4.68 -40.39 14.06
CA SER A 152 4.78 -41.18 12.84
C SER A 152 5.92 -42.20 13.02
N ALA A 153 5.57 -43.45 13.11
CA ALA A 153 6.53 -44.54 12.84
C ALA A 153 7.14 -44.27 11.47
N GLY A 154 8.46 -44.07 11.44
CA GLY A 154 9.18 -43.61 10.26
C GLY A 154 8.73 -44.30 8.97
N SER A 155 7.97 -43.63 8.19
CA SER A 155 7.86 -43.97 6.78
C SER A 155 9.24 -43.75 6.16
N PRO A 156 9.72 -44.66 5.31
CA PRO A 156 10.97 -44.44 4.61
C PRO A 156 10.87 -43.08 3.88
N PRO A 157 11.98 -42.31 3.82
CA PRO A 157 11.97 -41.05 3.12
C PRO A 157 11.44 -41.26 1.69
N GLY A 158 10.41 -40.54 1.32
CA GLY A 158 9.91 -40.47 -0.05
C GLY A 158 10.99 -39.92 -0.99
N PRO A 159 10.74 -39.86 -2.30
CA PRO A 159 11.64 -39.16 -3.21
C PRO A 159 11.79 -37.71 -2.73
N SER A 160 13.01 -37.16 -2.78
CA SER A 160 13.31 -35.77 -2.43
C SER A 160 12.39 -34.84 -3.19
N ARG A 161 11.86 -33.86 -2.48
CA ARG A 161 10.99 -32.80 -3.04
C ARG A 161 11.82 -31.52 -3.20
N PRO A 162 12.30 -31.24 -4.42
CA PRO A 162 12.90 -29.95 -4.69
C PRO A 162 11.83 -28.87 -4.50
N GLY A 163 12.23 -27.77 -3.90
CA GLY A 163 11.34 -26.60 -3.77
C GLY A 163 11.01 -25.98 -5.12
N VAL A 164 9.96 -25.19 -5.15
CA VAL A 164 9.53 -24.40 -6.30
C VAL A 164 9.81 -22.94 -6.00
N ILE A 165 10.56 -22.28 -6.87
CA ILE A 165 10.79 -20.83 -6.79
C ILE A 165 9.80 -20.15 -7.72
N VAL A 166 8.72 -19.60 -7.15
CA VAL A 166 7.73 -18.83 -7.91
C VAL A 166 8.39 -17.52 -8.35
N PRO A 167 8.31 -17.16 -9.66
CA PRO A 167 8.79 -15.86 -10.13
C PRO A 167 8.06 -14.72 -9.42
N ARG A 168 8.78 -13.63 -9.17
CA ARG A 168 8.18 -12.40 -8.64
C ARG A 168 7.35 -11.69 -9.69
N LEU A 169 6.37 -10.95 -9.25
CA LEU A 169 5.61 -10.03 -10.08
C LEU A 169 6.52 -8.88 -10.55
N ASP A 170 6.19 -8.27 -11.69
CA ASP A 170 6.82 -7.01 -12.06
C ASP A 170 6.31 -5.85 -11.16
N ASP A 171 7.02 -4.74 -11.14
CA ASP A 171 6.74 -3.61 -10.25
C ASP A 171 5.29 -3.09 -10.36
N HIS A 172 4.76 -2.93 -11.58
CA HIS A 172 3.39 -2.47 -11.78
C HIS A 172 2.36 -3.51 -11.34
N GLU A 173 2.61 -4.80 -11.65
CA GLU A 173 1.75 -5.90 -11.24
C GLU A 173 1.70 -6.03 -9.72
N GLU A 174 2.84 -5.88 -9.06
CA GLU A 174 2.98 -5.94 -7.61
C GLU A 174 2.21 -4.81 -6.93
N VAL A 175 2.42 -3.55 -7.35
CA VAL A 175 1.69 -2.40 -6.82
C VAL A 175 0.19 -2.55 -7.05
N TYR A 176 -0.23 -2.96 -8.25
CA TYR A 176 -1.64 -3.15 -8.57
C TYR A 176 -2.27 -4.25 -7.72
N ALA A 177 -1.57 -5.36 -7.50
CA ALA A 177 -2.02 -6.44 -6.64
C ALA A 177 -2.17 -6.00 -5.18
N ALA A 178 -1.23 -5.18 -4.67
CA ALA A 178 -1.30 -4.60 -3.34
C ALA A 178 -2.53 -3.69 -3.17
N LEU A 179 -2.77 -2.79 -4.12
CA LEU A 179 -3.94 -1.89 -4.10
C LEU A 179 -5.26 -2.66 -4.17
N ARG A 180 -5.33 -3.67 -5.05
CA ARG A 180 -6.51 -4.54 -5.22
C ARG A 180 -6.80 -5.33 -3.94
N MET A 181 -5.78 -5.94 -3.34
CA MET A 181 -5.92 -6.71 -2.09
C MET A 181 -6.31 -5.81 -0.93
N GLY A 182 -5.67 -4.64 -0.78
CA GLY A 182 -5.99 -3.67 0.27
C GLY A 182 -7.46 -3.23 0.22
N LEU A 183 -7.96 -2.92 -0.98
CA LEU A 183 -9.34 -2.53 -1.18
C LEU A 183 -10.31 -3.70 -0.90
N ALA A 184 -10.07 -4.88 -1.47
CA ALA A 184 -10.95 -6.03 -1.30
C ALA A 184 -11.08 -6.41 0.17
N ASP A 185 -9.96 -6.57 0.86
CA ASP A 185 -9.93 -6.96 2.27
C ASP A 185 -10.52 -5.89 3.19
N TYR A 186 -10.30 -4.59 2.90
CA TYR A 186 -10.93 -3.53 3.67
C TYR A 186 -12.45 -3.56 3.57
N VAL A 187 -12.99 -3.76 2.38
CA VAL A 187 -14.42 -3.86 2.14
C VAL A 187 -15.01 -5.12 2.80
N ASP A 188 -14.41 -6.28 2.55
CA ASP A 188 -14.95 -7.57 2.99
C ASP A 188 -14.81 -7.77 4.51
N LYS A 189 -13.67 -7.42 5.10
CA LYS A 189 -13.42 -7.56 6.54
C LYS A 189 -14.25 -6.59 7.39
N ASN A 190 -14.62 -5.42 6.84
CA ASN A 190 -15.56 -4.51 7.47
C ASN A 190 -17.04 -4.83 7.20
N GLY A 191 -17.32 -5.83 6.36
CA GLY A 191 -18.69 -6.28 6.09
C GLY A 191 -19.48 -5.37 5.14
N PHE A 192 -18.83 -4.53 4.33
CA PHE A 192 -19.52 -3.75 3.31
C PHE A 192 -19.88 -4.61 2.11
N ALA A 193 -21.15 -4.57 1.71
CA ALA A 193 -21.62 -5.32 0.56
C ALA A 193 -21.11 -4.76 -0.77
N SER A 194 -20.80 -3.47 -0.84
CA SER A 194 -20.50 -2.75 -2.09
C SER A 194 -19.83 -1.40 -1.83
N VAL A 195 -19.30 -0.80 -2.88
CA VAL A 195 -18.64 0.50 -2.87
C VAL A 195 -19.33 1.49 -3.79
N LEU A 196 -19.15 2.78 -3.52
CA LEU A 196 -19.69 3.90 -4.27
C LEU A 196 -18.56 4.93 -4.53
N LEU A 197 -18.46 5.45 -5.76
CA LEU A 197 -17.50 6.50 -6.07
C LEU A 197 -18.06 7.53 -7.04
N GLY A 198 -17.53 8.75 -6.97
CA GLY A 198 -17.78 9.78 -7.97
C GLY A 198 -16.99 9.52 -9.25
N LEU A 199 -17.65 9.48 -10.39
CA LEU A 199 -17.02 9.34 -11.71
C LEU A 199 -17.00 10.71 -12.40
N SER A 200 -15.83 11.31 -12.48
CA SER A 200 -15.61 12.62 -13.12
C SER A 200 -15.17 12.52 -14.58
N GLY A 201 -14.84 11.31 -15.06
CA GLY A 201 -14.18 11.10 -16.35
C GLY A 201 -12.65 11.38 -16.32
N GLY A 202 -12.12 11.86 -15.18
CA GLY A 202 -10.69 12.04 -14.97
C GLY A 202 -9.99 10.72 -14.63
N ILE A 203 -8.65 10.70 -14.79
CA ILE A 203 -7.82 9.49 -14.66
C ILE A 203 -7.93 8.82 -13.30
N ASP A 204 -7.94 9.58 -12.18
CA ASP A 204 -7.96 9.02 -10.84
C ASP A 204 -9.26 8.25 -10.56
N SER A 205 -10.42 8.87 -10.89
CA SER A 205 -11.72 8.20 -10.74
C SER A 205 -11.86 7.00 -11.67
N ALA A 206 -11.29 7.07 -12.89
CA ALA A 206 -11.28 5.97 -13.85
C ALA A 206 -10.44 4.79 -13.34
N PHE A 207 -9.25 5.08 -12.83
CA PHE A 207 -8.35 4.08 -12.28
C PHE A 207 -8.96 3.41 -11.03
N VAL A 208 -9.51 4.22 -10.09
CA VAL A 208 -10.17 3.66 -8.88
C VAL A 208 -11.39 2.82 -9.26
N ALA A 209 -12.16 3.19 -10.29
CA ALA A 209 -13.29 2.39 -10.77
C ALA A 209 -12.82 1.03 -11.32
N ALA A 210 -11.81 1.02 -12.18
CA ALA A 210 -11.24 -0.21 -12.72
C ALA A 210 -10.66 -1.11 -11.62
N LEU A 211 -9.89 -0.53 -10.69
CA LEU A 211 -9.34 -1.22 -9.52
C LEU A 211 -10.45 -1.83 -8.64
N ALA A 212 -11.51 -1.07 -8.40
CA ALA A 212 -12.64 -1.55 -7.57
C ALA A 212 -13.38 -2.70 -8.24
N VAL A 213 -13.57 -2.66 -9.55
CA VAL A 213 -14.19 -3.77 -10.31
C VAL A 213 -13.29 -5.00 -10.31
N ASP A 214 -11.98 -4.83 -10.45
CA ASP A 214 -11.02 -5.94 -10.37
C ASP A 214 -10.92 -6.54 -8.95
N ALA A 215 -11.19 -5.74 -7.92
CA ALA A 215 -11.17 -6.18 -6.53
C ALA A 215 -12.45 -6.89 -6.09
N LEU A 216 -13.62 -6.39 -6.52
CA LEU A 216 -14.94 -6.75 -5.95
C LEU A 216 -15.90 -7.36 -6.96
N GLY A 217 -15.62 -7.22 -8.26
CA GLY A 217 -16.55 -7.50 -9.34
C GLY A 217 -17.53 -6.35 -9.63
N PRO A 218 -18.06 -6.26 -10.86
CA PRO A 218 -18.86 -5.13 -11.32
C PRO A 218 -20.17 -4.93 -10.55
N ASP A 219 -20.79 -6.01 -10.07
CA ASP A 219 -22.06 -5.96 -9.34
C ASP A 219 -21.97 -5.26 -7.97
N ARG A 220 -20.76 -5.12 -7.44
CA ARG A 220 -20.49 -4.49 -6.15
C ARG A 220 -19.93 -3.06 -6.26
N VAL A 221 -19.82 -2.50 -7.47
CA VAL A 221 -19.26 -1.17 -7.71
C VAL A 221 -20.28 -0.24 -8.35
N PHE A 222 -20.52 0.91 -7.71
CA PHE A 222 -21.51 1.89 -8.15
C PHE A 222 -20.85 3.23 -8.41
N GLY A 223 -21.05 3.78 -9.61
CA GLY A 223 -20.57 5.09 -10.02
C GLY A 223 -21.65 6.16 -9.93
N VAL A 224 -21.27 7.37 -9.60
CA VAL A 224 -22.15 8.56 -9.68
C VAL A 224 -21.47 9.63 -10.52
N SER A 225 -22.07 9.96 -11.68
CA SER A 225 -21.68 11.12 -12.46
C SER A 225 -22.44 12.34 -11.90
N MET A 226 -21.69 13.39 -11.54
CA MET A 226 -22.23 14.58 -10.88
C MET A 226 -21.82 15.85 -11.61
N PRO A 227 -22.34 16.06 -12.86
CA PRO A 227 -21.92 17.19 -13.68
C PRO A 227 -22.38 18.51 -13.09
N SER A 228 -21.52 19.54 -13.24
CA SER A 228 -21.82 20.96 -13.01
C SER A 228 -21.98 21.68 -14.34
N ARG A 229 -22.27 22.98 -14.30
CA ARG A 229 -22.24 23.84 -15.48
C ARG A 229 -20.86 24.01 -16.13
N TYR A 230 -19.81 23.65 -15.42
CA TYR A 230 -18.42 23.72 -15.87
C TYR A 230 -17.87 22.37 -16.33
N SER A 231 -18.62 21.28 -16.12
CA SER A 231 -18.22 19.97 -16.59
C SER A 231 -18.31 19.90 -18.11
N SER A 232 -17.26 19.44 -18.75
CA SER A 232 -17.26 19.26 -20.21
C SER A 232 -18.14 18.07 -20.61
N ASP A 233 -18.75 18.14 -21.79
CA ASP A 233 -19.52 17.01 -22.34
C ASP A 233 -18.67 15.75 -22.45
N HIS A 234 -17.37 15.90 -22.70
CA HIS A 234 -16.43 14.79 -22.76
C HIS A 234 -16.25 14.11 -21.41
N SER A 235 -16.20 14.85 -20.31
CA SER A 235 -16.06 14.27 -18.96
C SER A 235 -17.25 13.40 -18.58
N VAL A 236 -18.46 13.82 -18.94
CA VAL A 236 -19.68 13.01 -18.74
C VAL A 236 -19.63 11.74 -19.60
N GLN A 237 -19.24 11.88 -20.88
CA GLN A 237 -19.09 10.73 -21.78
C GLN A 237 -18.04 9.75 -21.28
N ASP A 238 -16.88 10.24 -20.81
CA ASP A 238 -15.80 9.41 -20.28
C ASP A 238 -16.24 8.65 -19.03
N ALA A 239 -17.05 9.26 -18.15
CA ALA A 239 -17.61 8.59 -16.98
C ALA A 239 -18.55 7.43 -17.38
N HIS A 240 -19.39 7.62 -18.39
CA HIS A 240 -20.27 6.56 -18.92
C HIS A 240 -19.47 5.47 -19.66
N GLU A 241 -18.44 5.87 -20.42
CA GLU A 241 -17.57 4.91 -21.12
C GLU A 241 -16.81 4.01 -20.13
N ILE A 242 -16.34 4.53 -18.99
CA ILE A 242 -15.77 3.71 -17.92
C ILE A 242 -16.78 2.68 -17.43
N ALA A 243 -18.02 3.10 -17.16
CA ALA A 243 -19.06 2.19 -16.68
C ALA A 243 -19.39 1.09 -17.71
N GLU A 244 -19.48 1.44 -18.99
CA GLU A 244 -19.70 0.47 -20.07
C GLU A 244 -18.54 -0.55 -20.18
N ARG A 245 -17.29 -0.07 -20.15
CA ARG A 245 -16.09 -0.90 -20.28
C ARG A 245 -15.86 -1.84 -19.10
N THR A 246 -16.19 -1.39 -17.88
CA THR A 246 -15.99 -2.14 -16.64
C THR A 246 -17.22 -2.94 -16.22
N GLY A 247 -18.38 -2.62 -16.74
CA GLY A 247 -19.66 -3.25 -16.35
C GLY A 247 -20.26 -2.77 -15.03
N LEU A 248 -19.67 -1.75 -14.39
CA LEU A 248 -20.23 -1.17 -13.15
C LEU A 248 -21.53 -0.42 -13.42
N SER A 249 -22.38 -0.30 -12.39
CA SER A 249 -23.60 0.49 -12.47
C SER A 249 -23.32 1.97 -12.28
N ILE A 250 -23.86 2.84 -13.17
CA ILE A 250 -23.71 4.30 -13.08
C ILE A 250 -25.07 4.99 -13.00
N ARG A 251 -25.14 6.11 -12.29
CA ARG A 251 -26.25 7.05 -12.31
C ARG A 251 -25.78 8.51 -12.43
N ASP A 252 -26.64 9.36 -13.02
CA ASP A 252 -26.38 10.80 -13.12
C ASP A 252 -27.14 11.55 -12.04
N VAL A 253 -26.43 12.44 -11.34
CA VAL A 253 -26.97 13.37 -10.34
C VAL A 253 -26.39 14.75 -10.58
N PRO A 254 -26.94 15.56 -11.52
CA PRO A 254 -26.47 16.91 -11.78
C PRO A 254 -26.52 17.79 -10.52
N ILE A 255 -25.45 18.52 -10.22
CA ILE A 255 -25.37 19.33 -9.00
C ILE A 255 -26.05 20.70 -9.12
N ALA A 256 -26.41 21.15 -10.34
CA ALA A 256 -26.90 22.52 -10.60
C ALA A 256 -28.07 22.93 -9.70
N PRO A 257 -29.13 22.12 -9.48
CA PRO A 257 -30.24 22.55 -8.62
C PRO A 257 -29.83 22.84 -7.17
N MET A 258 -28.96 22.02 -6.62
CA MET A 258 -28.44 22.20 -5.26
C MET A 258 -27.48 23.40 -5.20
N PHE A 259 -26.60 23.51 -6.18
CA PHE A 259 -25.67 24.62 -6.28
C PHE A 259 -26.40 25.97 -6.39
N ASP A 260 -27.44 26.08 -7.23
CA ASP A 260 -28.22 27.31 -7.41
C ASP A 260 -29.00 27.69 -6.13
N ALA A 261 -29.51 26.73 -5.37
CA ALA A 261 -30.14 26.96 -4.08
C ALA A 261 -29.18 27.56 -3.04
N PHE A 262 -27.96 27.04 -2.95
CA PHE A 262 -26.92 27.58 -2.06
C PHE A 262 -26.47 28.97 -2.52
N GLN A 263 -26.23 29.17 -3.83
CA GLN A 263 -25.80 30.44 -4.38
C GLN A 263 -26.86 31.54 -4.20
N GLY A 264 -28.15 31.18 -4.35
CA GLY A 264 -29.25 32.10 -4.10
C GLY A 264 -29.31 32.62 -2.65
N SER A 265 -28.75 31.89 -1.72
CA SER A 265 -28.72 32.23 -0.28
C SER A 265 -27.42 32.89 0.18
N LEU A 266 -26.28 32.47 -0.36
CA LEU A 266 -24.94 32.76 0.21
C LEU A 266 -24.05 33.60 -0.69
N HIS A 267 -24.32 33.68 -2.01
CA HIS A 267 -23.60 34.49 -3.02
C HIS A 267 -22.08 34.30 -3.00
N PHE A 268 -21.60 33.04 -2.96
CA PHE A 268 -20.17 32.72 -2.96
C PHE A 268 -19.50 33.01 -4.31
N THR A 269 -18.21 33.39 -4.26
CA THR A 269 -17.38 33.64 -5.44
C THR A 269 -15.99 33.02 -5.27
N GLY A 270 -15.28 32.76 -6.37
CA GLY A 270 -13.92 32.24 -6.38
C GLY A 270 -13.80 30.89 -5.65
N LEU A 271 -12.79 30.73 -4.82
CA LEU A 271 -12.50 29.48 -4.12
C LEU A 271 -13.68 28.96 -3.27
N ALA A 272 -14.50 29.84 -2.70
CA ALA A 272 -15.69 29.44 -1.94
C ALA A 272 -16.74 28.78 -2.85
N GLU A 273 -16.90 29.28 -4.07
CA GLU A 273 -17.79 28.70 -5.09
C GLU A 273 -17.26 27.35 -5.60
N GLU A 274 -15.96 27.25 -5.89
CA GLU A 274 -15.31 25.99 -6.29
C GLU A 274 -15.51 24.92 -5.21
N ASN A 275 -15.17 25.23 -3.96
CA ASN A 275 -15.31 24.33 -2.82
C ASN A 275 -16.77 23.94 -2.52
N LEU A 276 -17.74 24.81 -2.82
CA LEU A 276 -19.16 24.47 -2.68
C LEU A 276 -19.54 23.32 -3.62
N GLN A 277 -19.09 23.35 -4.87
CA GLN A 277 -19.37 22.28 -5.83
C GLN A 277 -18.81 20.94 -5.36
N ALA A 278 -17.55 20.93 -4.90
CA ALA A 278 -16.93 19.72 -4.37
C ALA A 278 -17.70 19.16 -3.16
N ARG A 279 -18.14 20.04 -2.23
CA ARG A 279 -18.90 19.62 -1.04
C ARG A 279 -20.30 19.12 -1.37
N ILE A 280 -20.98 19.69 -2.36
CA ILE A 280 -22.27 19.17 -2.83
C ILE A 280 -22.10 17.73 -3.36
N ARG A 281 -21.04 17.47 -4.15
CA ARG A 281 -20.72 16.11 -4.61
C ARG A 281 -20.46 15.16 -3.44
N GLY A 282 -19.68 15.59 -2.45
CA GLY A 282 -19.45 14.81 -1.24
C GLY A 282 -20.74 14.49 -0.47
N MET A 283 -21.63 15.48 -0.34
CA MET A 283 -22.94 15.29 0.33
C MET A 283 -23.83 14.29 -0.43
N ILE A 284 -23.85 14.34 -1.76
CA ILE A 284 -24.61 13.39 -2.60
C ILE A 284 -24.08 11.98 -2.37
N LEU A 285 -22.77 11.75 -2.43
CA LEU A 285 -22.16 10.43 -2.22
C LEU A 285 -22.50 9.89 -0.83
N MET A 286 -22.32 10.70 0.22
CA MET A 286 -22.64 10.27 1.59
C MET A 286 -24.13 10.03 1.82
N GLY A 287 -25.00 10.83 1.19
CA GLY A 287 -26.46 10.61 1.24
C GLY A 287 -26.86 9.27 0.61
N ILE A 288 -26.28 8.92 -0.55
CA ILE A 288 -26.49 7.65 -1.21
C ILE A 288 -25.92 6.49 -0.36
N SER A 289 -24.71 6.64 0.16
CA SER A 289 -24.08 5.69 1.06
C SER A 289 -25.00 5.34 2.25
N ASN A 290 -25.51 6.35 2.94
CA ASN A 290 -26.42 6.14 4.07
C ASN A 290 -27.74 5.48 3.68
N ALA A 291 -28.26 5.77 2.50
CA ALA A 291 -29.53 5.21 2.02
C ALA A 291 -29.40 3.75 1.53
N GLN A 292 -28.23 3.35 1.03
CA GLN A 292 -28.02 2.08 0.33
C GLN A 292 -26.94 1.19 0.94
N GLY A 293 -26.17 1.68 1.93
CA GLY A 293 -25.18 0.89 2.65
C GLY A 293 -23.83 0.72 1.91
N HIS A 294 -23.54 1.57 0.90
CA HIS A 294 -22.26 1.51 0.18
C HIS A 294 -21.13 2.15 0.97
N LEU A 295 -19.91 1.61 0.91
CA LEU A 295 -18.70 2.33 1.32
C LEU A 295 -18.32 3.34 0.23
N VAL A 296 -18.15 4.61 0.58
CA VAL A 296 -17.69 5.63 -0.37
C VAL A 296 -16.18 5.54 -0.53
N LEU A 297 -15.71 5.47 -1.79
CA LEU A 297 -14.28 5.55 -2.13
C LEU A 297 -13.90 6.98 -2.51
N ALA A 298 -12.89 7.52 -1.84
CA ALA A 298 -12.23 8.75 -2.26
C ALA A 298 -11.18 8.45 -3.33
N THR A 299 -11.08 9.30 -4.34
CA THR A 299 -10.24 9.05 -5.53
C THR A 299 -8.96 9.90 -5.60
N GLY A 300 -8.65 10.65 -4.54
CA GLY A 300 -7.44 11.48 -4.48
C GLY A 300 -6.17 10.64 -4.33
N ASN A 301 -5.09 11.06 -4.99
CA ASN A 301 -3.78 10.43 -5.04
C ASN A 301 -2.78 11.08 -4.07
N LYS A 302 -1.56 10.50 -3.97
CA LYS A 302 -0.50 10.96 -3.05
C LYS A 302 -0.04 12.38 -3.37
N SER A 303 0.11 12.74 -4.65
CA SER A 303 0.60 14.05 -5.08
C SER A 303 -0.35 15.17 -4.68
N GLU A 304 -1.64 15.01 -4.96
CA GLU A 304 -2.69 15.96 -4.57
C GLU A 304 -2.81 16.07 -3.05
N LEU A 305 -2.79 14.94 -2.35
CA LEU A 305 -2.83 14.88 -0.89
C LEU A 305 -1.62 15.56 -0.24
N SER A 306 -0.44 15.40 -0.84
CA SER A 306 0.81 16.01 -0.36
C SER A 306 0.70 17.52 -0.30
N VAL A 307 0.33 18.15 -1.40
CA VAL A 307 0.26 19.62 -1.53
C VAL A 307 -1.08 20.20 -1.07
N GLY A 308 -2.02 19.34 -0.65
CA GLY A 308 -3.35 19.74 -0.19
C GLY A 308 -4.27 20.25 -1.31
N TYR A 309 -4.07 19.76 -2.53
CA TYR A 309 -4.93 20.05 -3.68
C TYR A 309 -6.21 19.22 -3.60
N SER A 310 -6.98 19.46 -2.57
CA SER A 310 -8.25 18.80 -2.27
C SER A 310 -9.16 19.68 -1.41
N THR A 311 -10.45 19.42 -1.47
CA THR A 311 -11.47 20.11 -0.67
C THR A 311 -11.93 19.21 0.48
N ILE A 312 -11.70 19.66 1.72
CA ILE A 312 -12.21 18.96 2.91
C ILE A 312 -13.73 18.84 2.83
N TYR A 313 -14.24 17.62 3.10
CA TYR A 313 -15.66 17.27 3.01
C TYR A 313 -16.25 17.39 1.59
N GLY A 314 -15.38 17.48 0.57
CA GLY A 314 -15.72 17.47 -0.84
C GLY A 314 -15.18 16.22 -1.53
N ASP A 315 -14.18 16.38 -2.38
CA ASP A 315 -13.48 15.30 -3.07
C ASP A 315 -12.67 14.38 -2.12
N ALA A 316 -12.30 14.89 -0.96
CA ALA A 316 -11.67 14.11 0.12
C ALA A 316 -12.64 13.26 0.93
N VAL A 317 -13.96 13.26 0.62
CA VAL A 317 -14.95 12.50 1.38
C VAL A 317 -14.92 11.02 1.00
N GLY A 318 -15.02 10.16 2.01
CA GLY A 318 -15.08 8.70 1.81
C GLY A 318 -14.79 7.94 3.08
N GLY A 319 -14.92 6.62 3.00
CA GLY A 319 -14.53 5.69 4.06
C GLY A 319 -13.21 4.98 3.78
N PHE A 320 -12.77 4.99 2.50
CA PHE A 320 -11.49 4.45 2.08
C PHE A 320 -10.97 5.19 0.83
N ALA A 321 -9.66 5.37 0.72
CA ALA A 321 -8.98 6.05 -0.38
C ALA A 321 -7.92 5.11 -1.01
N PRO A 322 -8.31 4.27 -1.99
CA PRO A 322 -7.46 3.19 -2.50
C PRO A 322 -6.09 3.65 -3.02
N ILE A 323 -6.02 4.84 -3.62
CA ILE A 323 -4.81 5.39 -4.25
C ILE A 323 -4.17 6.54 -3.46
N LYS A 324 -4.51 6.66 -2.18
CA LYS A 324 -4.01 7.71 -1.27
C LYS A 324 -2.47 7.82 -1.22
N ASP A 325 -1.78 6.68 -1.38
CA ASP A 325 -0.31 6.60 -1.33
C ASP A 325 0.32 6.36 -2.72
N VAL A 326 -0.44 6.55 -3.80
CA VAL A 326 0.01 6.39 -5.19
C VAL A 326 0.31 7.76 -5.78
N PRO A 327 1.55 8.07 -6.20
CA PRO A 327 1.88 9.30 -6.94
C PRO A 327 1.08 9.42 -8.24
N LYS A 328 0.81 10.64 -8.69
CA LYS A 328 0.03 10.90 -9.92
C LYS A 328 0.66 10.28 -11.16
N THR A 329 1.97 10.33 -11.25
CA THR A 329 2.74 9.71 -12.36
C THR A 329 2.51 8.20 -12.40
N LEU A 330 2.56 7.56 -11.24
CA LEU A 330 2.31 6.12 -11.11
C LEU A 330 0.83 5.75 -11.40
N VAL A 331 -0.13 6.64 -11.13
CA VAL A 331 -1.54 6.42 -11.54
C VAL A 331 -1.65 6.31 -13.06
N TRP A 332 -0.95 7.14 -13.82
CA TRP A 332 -0.91 7.03 -15.28
C TRP A 332 -0.22 5.75 -15.77
N GLU A 333 0.89 5.39 -15.15
CA GLU A 333 1.64 4.17 -15.49
C GLU A 333 0.79 2.93 -15.25
N LEU A 334 0.20 2.79 -14.06
CA LEU A 334 -0.68 1.69 -13.70
C LEU A 334 -1.94 1.62 -14.58
N SER A 335 -2.47 2.78 -15.01
CA SER A 335 -3.63 2.83 -15.90
C SER A 335 -3.29 2.28 -17.29
N ARG A 336 -2.12 2.63 -17.85
CA ARG A 336 -1.64 2.08 -19.11
C ARG A 336 -1.35 0.58 -18.98
N TRP A 337 -0.62 0.22 -17.93
CA TRP A 337 -0.31 -1.18 -17.63
C TRP A 337 -1.59 -2.04 -17.52
N ARG A 338 -2.62 -1.57 -16.81
CA ARG A 338 -3.88 -2.31 -16.67
C ARG A 338 -4.60 -2.49 -18.01
N ASN A 339 -4.58 -1.50 -18.88
CA ASN A 339 -5.13 -1.59 -20.23
C ASN A 339 -4.33 -2.57 -21.10
N GLU A 340 -3.01 -2.53 -21.03
CA GLU A 340 -2.13 -3.48 -21.71
C GLU A 340 -2.40 -4.92 -21.26
N GLN A 341 -2.58 -5.15 -19.95
CA GLN A 341 -2.96 -6.46 -19.42
C GLN A 341 -4.32 -6.94 -19.95
N ALA A 342 -5.29 -6.04 -20.10
CA ALA A 342 -6.58 -6.39 -20.73
C ALA A 342 -6.40 -6.80 -22.19
N THR A 343 -5.65 -6.01 -22.96
CA THR A 343 -5.34 -6.32 -24.36
C THR A 343 -4.64 -7.68 -24.50
N HIS A 344 -3.65 -7.99 -23.64
CA HIS A 344 -2.95 -9.29 -23.64
C HIS A 344 -3.89 -10.47 -23.35
N ARG A 345 -4.95 -10.25 -22.58
CA ARG A 345 -5.98 -11.27 -22.26
C ARG A 345 -7.12 -11.32 -23.29
N GLY A 346 -7.12 -10.43 -24.28
CA GLY A 346 -8.23 -10.29 -25.23
C GLY A 346 -9.51 -9.70 -24.60
N GLU A 347 -9.36 -8.95 -23.51
CA GLU A 347 -10.41 -8.25 -22.79
C GLU A 347 -10.54 -6.79 -23.27
N ILE A 348 -11.65 -6.15 -22.94
CA ILE A 348 -11.84 -4.72 -23.19
C ILE A 348 -10.95 -3.94 -22.21
N GLU A 349 -10.18 -2.97 -22.71
CA GLU A 349 -9.43 -2.03 -21.88
C GLU A 349 -10.38 -1.25 -20.95
N PRO A 350 -10.25 -1.36 -19.62
CA PRO A 350 -11.24 -0.78 -18.69
C PRO A 350 -11.18 0.74 -18.64
N ILE A 351 -10.01 1.35 -18.85
CA ILE A 351 -9.82 2.79 -18.72
C ILE A 351 -9.84 3.44 -20.12
N PRO A 352 -10.76 4.37 -20.42
CA PRO A 352 -10.81 5.03 -21.71
C PRO A 352 -9.48 5.73 -22.04
N PRO A 353 -8.95 5.62 -23.27
CA PRO A 353 -7.70 6.28 -23.65
C PRO A 353 -7.74 7.80 -23.42
N ARG A 354 -8.89 8.42 -23.58
CA ARG A 354 -9.07 9.86 -23.33
C ARG A 354 -8.89 10.23 -21.86
N SER A 355 -9.35 9.41 -20.91
CA SER A 355 -9.10 9.62 -19.48
C SER A 355 -7.61 9.59 -19.14
N ILE A 356 -6.80 8.79 -19.86
CA ILE A 356 -5.34 8.71 -19.68
C ILE A 356 -4.61 9.91 -20.28
N THR A 357 -5.10 10.42 -21.43
CA THR A 357 -4.40 11.48 -22.20
C THR A 357 -4.90 12.89 -21.91
N LYS A 358 -6.07 13.02 -21.30
CA LYS A 358 -6.66 14.30 -20.93
C LYS A 358 -5.78 15.00 -19.89
N GLU A 359 -5.57 16.31 -20.08
CA GLU A 359 -4.89 17.15 -19.09
C GLU A 359 -5.70 17.19 -17.78
N PRO A 360 -5.06 17.00 -16.62
CA PRO A 360 -5.73 17.00 -15.32
C PRO A 360 -6.42 18.33 -15.03
N SER A 361 -7.66 18.23 -14.56
CA SER A 361 -8.47 19.39 -14.17
C SER A 361 -9.57 18.99 -13.20
N ALA A 362 -9.80 19.81 -12.18
CA ALA A 362 -10.93 19.65 -11.25
C ALA A 362 -12.29 20.13 -11.85
N GLU A 363 -12.29 20.83 -12.98
CA GLU A 363 -13.49 21.35 -13.69
C GLU A 363 -14.47 22.12 -12.77
N LEU A 364 -13.95 22.92 -11.84
CA LEU A 364 -14.75 23.74 -10.91
C LEU A 364 -14.96 25.17 -11.38
N ARG A 365 -14.22 25.62 -12.41
CA ARG A 365 -14.30 26.90 -13.08
C ARG A 365 -13.99 26.78 -14.58
N PRO A 366 -14.36 27.78 -15.43
CA PRO A 366 -14.03 27.72 -16.85
C PRO A 366 -12.53 27.54 -17.11
N ASP A 367 -12.17 26.68 -18.08
CA ASP A 367 -10.80 26.48 -18.58
C ASP A 367 -9.77 26.16 -17.50
N GLN A 368 -10.20 25.62 -16.37
CA GLN A 368 -9.32 25.24 -15.26
C GLN A 368 -8.38 24.11 -15.65
N ARG A 369 -7.11 24.22 -15.23
CA ARG A 369 -6.09 23.18 -15.31
C ARG A 369 -5.34 23.07 -13.99
N ASP A 370 -4.91 21.86 -13.64
CA ASP A 370 -4.09 21.66 -12.43
C ASP A 370 -2.77 22.43 -12.53
N ALA A 371 -2.20 22.56 -13.74
CA ALA A 371 -1.01 23.35 -14.04
C ALA A 371 -1.14 24.85 -13.69
N ASP A 372 -2.36 25.38 -13.55
CA ASP A 372 -2.57 26.76 -13.07
C ASP A 372 -2.11 26.93 -11.61
N SER A 373 -2.10 25.86 -10.83
CA SER A 373 -1.89 25.88 -9.38
C SER A 373 -0.73 24.99 -8.93
N LEU A 374 -0.40 23.93 -9.67
CA LEU A 374 0.61 22.95 -9.33
C LEU A 374 1.80 23.01 -10.31
N PRO A 375 2.98 22.57 -9.90
CA PRO A 375 4.05 22.26 -10.83
C PRO A 375 3.66 21.09 -11.76
N ASP A 376 4.46 20.85 -12.80
CA ASP A 376 4.36 19.62 -13.56
C ASP A 376 4.44 18.41 -12.63
N TYR A 377 3.56 17.43 -12.82
CA TYR A 377 3.45 16.28 -11.93
C TYR A 377 4.70 15.40 -11.91
N GLN A 378 5.46 15.34 -13.02
CA GLN A 378 6.72 14.59 -13.04
C GLN A 378 7.71 15.19 -12.03
N ILE A 379 7.90 16.50 -12.09
CA ILE A 379 8.82 17.22 -11.19
C ILE A 379 8.28 17.23 -9.75
N LEU A 380 6.96 17.36 -9.61
CA LEU A 380 6.31 17.36 -8.29
C LEU A 380 6.52 16.03 -7.57
N ASP A 381 6.30 14.91 -8.27
CA ASP A 381 6.37 13.58 -7.68
C ASP A 381 7.82 13.22 -7.32
N GLU A 382 8.81 13.53 -8.19
CA GLU A 382 10.23 13.38 -7.88
C GLU A 382 10.64 14.16 -6.62
N LEU A 383 10.21 15.42 -6.50
CA LEU A 383 10.51 16.25 -5.33
C LEU A 383 9.81 15.72 -4.06
N LEU A 384 8.59 15.20 -4.20
CA LEU A 384 7.83 14.64 -3.08
C LEU A 384 8.40 13.29 -2.62
N GLU A 385 8.91 12.46 -3.52
CA GLU A 385 9.61 11.23 -3.19
C GLU A 385 10.83 11.53 -2.30
N ASP A 386 11.72 12.42 -2.74
CA ASP A 386 12.88 12.83 -1.96
C ASP A 386 12.48 13.44 -0.61
N TYR A 387 11.49 14.35 -0.59
CA TYR A 387 11.10 15.08 0.61
C TYR A 387 10.30 14.24 1.60
N VAL A 388 9.36 13.41 1.12
CA VAL A 388 8.41 12.67 1.97
C VAL A 388 8.91 11.28 2.29
N ASP A 389 9.35 10.53 1.28
CA ASP A 389 9.75 9.13 1.44
C ASP A 389 11.20 9.02 1.96
N ASP A 390 12.13 9.86 1.45
CA ASP A 390 13.54 9.84 1.84
C ASP A 390 13.91 10.85 2.94
N ASP A 391 12.97 11.73 3.33
CA ASP A 391 13.18 12.73 4.41
C ASP A 391 14.29 13.76 4.08
N THR A 392 14.46 14.05 2.78
CA THR A 392 15.50 14.94 2.29
C THR A 392 15.17 16.40 2.60
N GLY A 393 16.09 17.14 3.19
CA GLY A 393 15.90 18.55 3.55
C GLY A 393 15.98 19.51 2.38
N ALA A 394 15.45 20.73 2.54
CA ALA A 394 15.39 21.74 1.48
C ALA A 394 16.75 22.03 0.81
N LYS A 395 17.83 22.07 1.58
CA LYS A 395 19.19 22.34 1.05
C LYS A 395 19.71 21.21 0.18
N ASP A 396 19.43 19.98 0.57
CA ASP A 396 19.87 18.80 -0.15
C ASP A 396 19.07 18.64 -1.46
N LEU A 397 17.76 18.92 -1.43
CA LEU A 397 16.93 18.99 -2.64
C LEU A 397 17.47 20.00 -3.67
N VAL A 398 17.85 21.19 -3.24
CA VAL A 398 18.47 22.16 -4.15
C VAL A 398 19.84 21.68 -4.65
N SER A 399 20.60 20.99 -3.81
CA SER A 399 21.88 20.41 -4.20
C SER A 399 21.73 19.27 -5.21
N SER A 400 20.60 18.56 -5.18
CA SER A 400 20.25 17.54 -6.17
C SER A 400 19.77 18.11 -7.50
N GLY A 401 19.57 19.43 -7.59
CA GLY A 401 19.29 20.13 -8.84
C GLY A 401 17.90 20.74 -8.99
N PHE A 402 17.04 20.65 -7.98
CA PHE A 402 15.74 21.31 -8.00
C PHE A 402 15.85 22.83 -7.88
N ASP A 403 14.97 23.56 -8.53
CA ASP A 403 14.89 25.02 -8.43
C ASP A 403 14.56 25.45 -6.99
N PRO A 404 15.34 26.36 -6.36
CA PRO A 404 15.12 26.77 -4.97
C PRO A 404 13.71 27.34 -4.69
N ALA A 405 13.15 28.12 -5.61
CA ALA A 405 11.82 28.70 -5.42
C ALA A 405 10.72 27.63 -5.52
N LEU A 406 10.92 26.65 -6.38
CA LEU A 406 10.02 25.51 -6.50
C LEU A 406 10.06 24.65 -5.21
N VAL A 407 11.25 24.34 -4.69
CA VAL A 407 11.42 23.61 -3.42
C VAL A 407 10.69 24.34 -2.29
N GLU A 408 10.96 25.62 -2.06
CA GLU A 408 10.31 26.37 -0.99
C GLU A 408 8.78 26.39 -1.14
N ARG A 409 8.27 26.52 -2.37
CA ARG A 409 6.84 26.48 -2.67
C ARG A 409 6.22 25.12 -2.33
N VAL A 410 6.79 24.02 -2.81
CA VAL A 410 6.24 22.66 -2.62
C VAL A 410 6.31 22.26 -1.15
N LEU A 411 7.43 22.51 -0.46
CA LEU A 411 7.56 22.23 0.97
C LEU A 411 6.52 23.02 1.79
N ALA A 412 6.34 24.32 1.48
CA ALA A 412 5.35 25.14 2.16
C ALA A 412 3.91 24.66 1.93
N MET A 413 3.58 24.19 0.73
CA MET A 413 2.28 23.58 0.42
C MET A 413 2.11 22.27 1.20
N THR A 414 3.10 21.39 1.17
CA THR A 414 3.09 20.09 1.83
C THR A 414 2.94 20.23 3.35
N ASP A 415 3.75 21.06 3.98
CA ASP A 415 3.65 21.28 5.43
C ASP A 415 2.36 21.98 5.83
N GLY A 416 1.90 22.91 4.99
CA GLY A 416 0.64 23.63 5.22
C GLY A 416 -0.61 22.77 5.08
N ALA A 417 -0.54 21.67 4.36
CA ALA A 417 -1.67 20.79 4.08
C ALA A 417 -1.97 19.75 5.17
N GLU A 418 -1.14 19.63 6.22
CA GLU A 418 -1.29 18.60 7.25
C GLU A 418 -2.69 18.56 7.88
N TYR A 419 -3.33 19.72 8.11
CA TYR A 419 -4.68 19.77 8.65
C TYR A 419 -5.73 19.13 7.74
N LYS A 420 -5.53 19.15 6.40
CA LYS A 420 -6.39 18.48 5.43
C LYS A 420 -6.17 16.96 5.49
N ARG A 421 -4.91 16.53 5.50
CA ARG A 421 -4.55 15.12 5.59
C ARG A 421 -5.10 14.41 6.82
N ARG A 422 -5.25 15.15 7.95
CA ARG A 422 -5.88 14.62 9.18
C ARG A 422 -7.37 14.32 9.05
N GLN A 423 -8.01 14.82 8.01
CA GLN A 423 -9.43 14.60 7.70
C GLN A 423 -9.63 13.60 6.55
N TYR A 424 -8.55 13.06 6.02
CA TYR A 424 -8.60 12.13 4.89
C TYR A 424 -8.89 10.70 5.36
N PRO A 425 -9.66 9.89 4.57
CA PRO A 425 -9.90 8.48 4.92
C PRO A 425 -8.61 7.66 4.90
N PRO A 426 -8.60 6.47 5.56
CA PRO A 426 -7.51 5.51 5.42
C PRO A 426 -7.41 5.04 3.96
N GLY A 427 -6.25 4.51 3.58
CA GLY A 427 -6.01 3.99 2.24
C GLY A 427 -4.76 3.13 2.20
N THR A 428 -4.62 2.32 1.14
CA THR A 428 -3.53 1.36 1.00
C THR A 428 -2.17 2.05 0.97
N LYS A 429 -1.28 1.66 1.88
CA LYS A 429 0.12 2.06 1.89
C LYS A 429 0.90 1.19 0.90
N ILE A 430 1.69 1.82 0.03
CA ILE A 430 2.61 1.15 -0.90
C ILE A 430 4.05 1.66 -0.80
N GLY A 431 4.23 2.93 -0.42
CA GLY A 431 5.54 3.57 -0.29
C GLY A 431 6.19 3.36 1.08
N SER A 432 7.43 3.79 1.22
CA SER A 432 8.19 3.74 2.48
C SER A 432 7.51 4.55 3.59
N ARG A 433 6.93 5.71 3.24
CA ARG A 433 6.25 6.62 4.17
C ARG A 433 4.90 7.09 3.65
N ALA A 434 3.83 6.58 4.26
CA ALA A 434 2.48 7.03 4.01
C ALA A 434 2.07 8.18 4.94
N PHE A 435 1.35 9.16 4.40
CA PHE A 435 0.78 10.24 5.20
C PHE A 435 -0.27 9.72 6.19
N GLY A 436 -0.21 10.27 7.41
CA GLY A 436 -1.14 9.92 8.48
C GLY A 436 -0.70 8.73 9.31
N ARG A 437 0.03 7.78 8.74
CA ARG A 437 0.60 6.62 9.44
C ARG A 437 2.08 6.88 9.83
N ASP A 438 2.93 7.12 8.85
CA ASP A 438 4.39 7.19 9.03
C ASP A 438 4.87 8.65 9.13
N ARG A 439 4.28 9.55 8.36
CA ARG A 439 4.60 10.97 8.38
C ARG A 439 3.44 11.80 8.91
N ARG A 440 3.67 12.50 10.00
CA ARG A 440 2.74 13.45 10.63
C ARG A 440 3.49 14.70 11.08
N LEU A 441 3.01 15.85 10.65
CA LEU A 441 3.57 17.14 11.06
C LEU A 441 2.69 17.80 12.13
N PRO A 442 3.25 18.65 13.02
CA PRO A 442 2.46 19.48 13.90
C PRO A 442 1.59 20.46 13.11
N ILE A 443 0.26 20.44 13.30
CA ILE A 443 -0.66 21.38 12.63
C ILE A 443 -0.48 22.81 13.15
N THR A 444 -0.28 22.96 14.45
CA THR A 444 -0.10 24.27 15.09
C THR A 444 1.35 24.74 15.01
N ASN A 445 1.86 24.80 13.80
CA ASN A 445 3.24 25.17 13.50
C ASN A 445 3.29 26.15 12.32
N ARG A 446 4.07 27.24 12.45
CA ARG A 446 4.35 28.21 11.38
C ARG A 446 5.79 28.18 10.89
N TRP A 447 6.62 27.28 11.44
CA TRP A 447 7.96 27.08 10.94
C TRP A 447 7.88 26.57 9.49
N ARG A 448 8.78 27.06 8.66
CA ARG A 448 8.96 26.61 7.27
C ARG A 448 10.43 26.42 7.01
N GLU A 449 10.78 25.32 6.43
CA GLU A 449 12.12 25.08 5.97
C GLU A 449 12.46 26.00 4.81
N LYS A 450 13.70 26.51 4.76
CA LYS A 450 14.17 27.41 3.72
C LYS A 450 15.39 26.83 3.02
N THR A 451 15.51 27.13 1.74
CA THR A 451 16.67 26.75 0.92
C THR A 451 17.91 27.59 1.25
N SER A 452 17.73 28.83 1.71
CA SER A 452 18.76 29.73 2.20
C SER A 452 18.64 29.89 3.72
N GLY A 453 19.66 29.46 4.46
CA GLY A 453 19.79 29.67 5.90
C GLY A 453 20.58 30.89 6.22
#